data_afafde30e1d54cfd694dee650f7575c8
#
_entry.id   afafde30e1d54cfd694dee650f7575c8
#
_cell.length_a   1.000
_cell.length_b   1.000
_cell.length_c   1.000
_cell.angle_alpha   90.00
_cell.angle_beta   90.00
_cell.angle_gamma   90.00
#
_symmetry.space_group_name_H-M   'P 1'
#
loop_
_entity.id
_entity.type
_entity.pdbx_description
1 polymer ?
#
loop_
_entity_poly.entity_id
_entity_poly.type
_entity_poly.pdbx_seq_one_letter_code
_entity_poly.pdbx_strand_id
1 'polypeptide(L)'
;MLSVVAERLEAHHGVRYAEEALAAAVSWSIRYLPGRALPDKALGVLDLAGARLKRRGQDRRLEARHVAEIMAELVDVPRERLLESDQARMLRMADLLRERVVGHHDPCDRIAAVLRRNAAGLRGRRPLGTFLLLGPTGVGKTETAKAVAEVLFGASDAMTRLDMSEYAEPHAVARLVGAPPGYVGHEAGGLLTESVRKRPYQVILLDEIEKAHQDVLQAFLQVFDEGRLTDGRGRTVDFTNTVLVLTSNLGAREIGAAMNERPVGFGRAVRTSAPDADKMKGVAVAAARSALPPELYNRIDEVLFFRHLDRDDVRAVARRLLAGLATSLSSRGIRLDVEESALDALLEQGGYDPELGARPMRRAIVRLVEAPLADMILRGELEEGDVAMISGEAGEIVVDAVSSGSRVA
;
A
#
# COMPACT_ATOMS: atom_id res chain seq x y z
N MET A 1 10.54 32.81 -5.15
CA MET A 1 11.75 32.44 -4.39
C MET A 1 12.65 31.47 -5.17
N LEU A 2 12.18 30.33 -5.64
CA LEU A 2 13.00 29.39 -6.43
C LEU A 2 13.55 29.99 -7.72
N SER A 3 12.78 30.78 -8.45
CA SER A 3 13.22 31.45 -9.68
C SER A 3 14.47 32.37 -9.45
N VAL A 4 14.49 33.11 -8.34
CA VAL A 4 15.62 33.95 -8.00
C VAL A 4 16.89 33.16 -7.65
N VAL A 5 16.73 32.00 -7.00
CA VAL A 5 17.86 31.12 -6.68
C VAL A 5 18.30 30.34 -7.91
N ALA A 6 17.35 29.97 -8.81
CA ALA A 6 17.64 29.30 -10.07
C ALA A 6 18.62 30.11 -10.94
N GLU A 7 18.48 31.43 -11.02
CA GLU A 7 19.41 32.32 -11.75
C GLU A 7 20.84 32.17 -11.23
N ARG A 8 21.03 32.03 -9.90
CA ARG A 8 22.37 31.82 -9.30
C ARG A 8 22.90 30.43 -9.63
N LEU A 9 22.05 29.41 -9.59
CA LEU A 9 22.42 28.03 -9.98
C LEU A 9 22.74 27.94 -11.47
N GLU A 10 22.01 28.66 -12.33
CA GLU A 10 22.29 28.79 -13.76
C GLU A 10 23.71 29.37 -14.00
N ALA A 11 24.02 30.46 -13.31
CA ALA A 11 25.37 31.08 -13.40
C ALA A 11 26.46 30.15 -12.88
N HIS A 12 26.21 29.37 -11.81
CA HIS A 12 27.16 28.44 -11.21
C HIS A 12 27.42 27.20 -12.08
N HIS A 13 26.36 26.62 -12.61
CA HIS A 13 26.47 25.39 -13.42
C HIS A 13 26.67 25.65 -14.91
N GLY A 14 26.37 26.86 -15.41
CA GLY A 14 26.42 27.22 -16.83
C GLY A 14 25.30 26.53 -17.64
N VAL A 15 24.17 26.22 -16.98
CA VAL A 15 23.03 25.49 -17.52
C VAL A 15 21.76 26.29 -17.26
N ARG A 16 20.88 26.45 -18.25
CA ARG A 16 19.57 27.10 -18.07
C ARG A 16 18.56 26.14 -17.45
N TYR A 17 17.77 26.64 -16.50
CA TYR A 17 16.76 25.86 -15.83
C TYR A 17 15.38 26.12 -16.43
N ALA A 18 14.78 25.11 -17.04
CA ALA A 18 13.42 25.20 -17.58
C ALA A 18 12.39 25.34 -16.44
N GLU A 19 11.35 26.11 -16.67
CA GLU A 19 10.25 26.31 -15.69
C GLU A 19 9.63 24.99 -15.24
N GLU A 20 9.47 24.05 -16.17
CA GLU A 20 9.00 22.69 -15.90
C GLU A 20 9.92 21.91 -14.95
N ALA A 21 11.24 22.11 -15.03
CA ALA A 21 12.19 21.48 -14.11
C ALA A 21 12.07 22.07 -12.69
N LEU A 22 11.86 23.38 -12.55
CA LEU A 22 11.61 24.03 -11.28
C LEU A 22 10.31 23.52 -10.64
N ALA A 23 9.24 23.45 -11.42
CA ALA A 23 7.95 22.93 -10.99
C ALA A 23 8.04 21.44 -10.57
N ALA A 24 8.73 20.63 -11.36
CA ALA A 24 8.96 19.22 -11.06
C ALA A 24 9.77 19.05 -9.75
N ALA A 25 10.85 19.80 -9.56
CA ALA A 25 11.65 19.72 -8.35
C ALA A 25 10.85 20.05 -7.08
N VAL A 26 9.97 21.06 -7.14
CA VAL A 26 9.07 21.39 -6.03
C VAL A 26 8.07 20.28 -5.79
N SER A 27 7.31 19.91 -6.81
CA SER A 27 6.21 18.93 -6.72
C SER A 27 6.73 17.58 -6.23
N TRP A 28 7.79 17.07 -6.85
CA TRP A 28 8.34 15.75 -6.49
C TRP A 28 9.05 15.76 -5.14
N SER A 29 9.76 16.84 -4.78
CA SER A 29 10.36 16.93 -3.45
C SER A 29 9.31 16.98 -2.33
N ILE A 30 8.16 17.62 -2.54
CA ILE A 30 7.05 17.60 -1.57
C ILE A 30 6.53 16.16 -1.40
N ARG A 31 6.34 15.46 -2.52
CA ARG A 31 5.72 14.15 -2.56
C ARG A 31 6.64 13.03 -2.06
N TYR A 32 7.91 13.06 -2.46
CA TYR A 32 8.83 11.93 -2.28
C TYR A 32 9.96 12.18 -1.27
N LEU A 33 10.19 13.43 -0.84
CA LEU A 33 11.21 13.76 0.17
C LEU A 33 10.57 14.35 1.44
N PRO A 34 9.90 13.53 2.27
CA PRO A 34 9.11 14.02 3.42
C PRO A 34 9.98 14.58 4.55
N GLY A 35 11.22 14.13 4.69
CA GLY A 35 12.08 14.45 5.83
C GLY A 35 12.70 15.85 5.82
N ARG A 36 12.53 16.65 4.75
CA ARG A 36 13.14 17.97 4.60
C ARG A 36 12.12 19.05 4.31
N ALA A 37 12.39 20.29 4.71
CA ALA A 37 11.51 21.44 4.45
C ALA A 37 11.78 22.08 3.09
N LEU A 38 10.77 22.76 2.53
CA LEU A 38 10.97 23.70 1.43
C LEU A 38 11.54 25.02 1.97
N PRO A 39 12.37 25.73 1.18
CA PRO A 39 12.76 25.46 -0.20
C PRO A 39 13.97 24.52 -0.34
N ASP A 40 14.63 24.16 0.75
CA ASP A 40 15.93 23.48 0.78
C ASP A 40 15.93 22.16 -0.01
N LYS A 41 14.92 21.29 0.18
CA LYS A 41 14.81 20.01 -0.52
C LYS A 41 14.71 20.15 -2.04
N ALA A 42 13.98 21.15 -2.54
CA ALA A 42 13.85 21.40 -3.98
C ALA A 42 15.14 21.99 -4.56
N LEU A 43 15.79 22.90 -3.81
CA LEU A 43 17.08 23.46 -4.19
C LEU A 43 18.17 22.41 -4.28
N GLY A 44 18.27 21.51 -3.30
CA GLY A 44 19.24 20.41 -3.33
C GLY A 44 19.08 19.49 -4.54
N VAL A 45 17.83 19.17 -4.93
CA VAL A 45 17.55 18.38 -6.15
C VAL A 45 17.98 19.13 -7.42
N LEU A 46 17.67 20.43 -7.51
CA LEU A 46 18.05 21.27 -8.66
C LEU A 46 19.56 21.44 -8.77
N ASP A 47 20.26 21.62 -7.65
CA ASP A 47 21.72 21.75 -7.61
C ASP A 47 22.40 20.47 -8.11
N LEU A 48 21.98 19.30 -7.60
CA LEU A 48 22.47 17.99 -8.05
C LEU A 48 22.21 17.75 -9.55
N ALA A 49 21.01 18.13 -10.03
CA ALA A 49 20.64 17.96 -11.43
C ALA A 49 21.50 18.87 -12.33
N GLY A 50 21.71 20.14 -11.95
CA GLY A 50 22.56 21.08 -12.66
C GLY A 50 24.04 20.66 -12.70
N ALA A 51 24.57 20.21 -11.56
CA ALA A 51 25.94 19.71 -11.46
C ALA A 51 26.16 18.47 -12.35
N ARG A 52 25.19 17.53 -12.38
CA ARG A 52 25.24 16.35 -13.25
C ARG A 52 25.21 16.71 -14.73
N LEU A 53 24.33 17.63 -15.11
CA LEU A 53 24.18 18.05 -16.50
C LEU A 53 25.45 18.78 -16.98
N LYS A 54 26.02 19.67 -16.16
CA LYS A 54 27.33 20.33 -16.42
C LYS A 54 28.44 19.29 -16.68
N ARG A 55 28.51 18.25 -15.87
CA ARG A 55 29.52 17.20 -15.99
C ARG A 55 29.37 16.37 -17.26
N ARG A 56 28.14 16.14 -17.74
CA ARG A 56 27.86 15.40 -18.98
C ARG A 56 28.19 16.20 -20.24
N GLY A 57 28.18 17.53 -20.18
CA GLY A 57 28.60 18.41 -21.28
C GLY A 57 27.69 18.42 -22.54
N GLN A 58 26.59 17.69 -22.51
CA GLN A 58 25.75 17.45 -23.70
C GLN A 58 24.58 18.42 -23.85
N ASP A 59 23.95 18.82 -22.74
CA ASP A 59 22.77 19.68 -22.74
C ASP A 59 23.03 20.95 -21.90
N ARG A 60 22.61 22.12 -22.44
CA ARG A 60 22.68 23.39 -21.72
C ARG A 60 21.36 23.79 -21.06
N ARG A 61 20.34 22.92 -21.13
CA ARG A 61 19.01 23.18 -20.59
C ARG A 61 18.58 22.03 -19.67
N LEU A 62 18.33 22.34 -18.40
CA LEU A 62 17.82 21.41 -17.41
C LEU A 62 16.30 21.32 -17.55
N GLU A 63 15.81 20.14 -17.87
CA GLU A 63 14.40 19.79 -18.08
C GLU A 63 13.90 18.87 -16.98
N ALA A 64 12.58 18.64 -16.89
CA ALA A 64 11.97 17.74 -15.92
C ALA A 64 12.56 16.31 -15.93
N ARG A 65 12.96 15.81 -17.11
CA ARG A 65 13.62 14.49 -17.25
C ARG A 65 14.94 14.38 -16.46
N HIS A 66 15.71 15.45 -16.38
CA HIS A 66 16.99 15.48 -15.65
C HIS A 66 16.75 15.54 -14.13
N VAL A 67 15.69 16.22 -13.71
CA VAL A 67 15.23 16.21 -12.31
C VAL A 67 14.74 14.83 -11.93
N ALA A 68 14.00 14.14 -12.84
CA ALA A 68 13.53 12.79 -12.61
C ALA A 68 14.67 11.78 -12.41
N GLU A 69 15.78 11.92 -13.13
CA GLU A 69 16.96 11.06 -12.94
C GLU A 69 17.54 11.19 -11.52
N ILE A 70 17.66 12.42 -11.00
CA ILE A 70 18.14 12.65 -9.64
C ILE A 70 17.14 12.13 -8.60
N MET A 71 15.86 12.41 -8.82
CA MET A 71 14.81 11.93 -7.91
C MET A 71 14.74 10.40 -7.87
N ALA A 72 14.84 9.73 -9.02
CA ALA A 72 14.84 8.27 -9.10
C ALA A 72 15.94 7.64 -8.22
N GLU A 73 17.14 8.23 -8.22
CA GLU A 73 18.25 7.76 -7.40
C GLU A 73 18.08 8.08 -5.90
N LEU A 74 17.40 9.19 -5.56
CA LEU A 74 17.22 9.60 -4.17
C LEU A 74 16.11 8.85 -3.43
N VAL A 75 15.10 8.37 -4.18
CA VAL A 75 13.85 7.85 -3.58
C VAL A 75 13.45 6.46 -4.07
N ASP A 76 14.31 5.80 -4.84
CA ASP A 76 14.09 4.45 -5.40
C ASP A 76 12.75 4.30 -6.16
N VAL A 77 12.38 5.36 -6.89
CA VAL A 77 11.19 5.38 -7.77
C VAL A 77 11.65 5.42 -9.22
N PRO A 78 11.17 4.52 -10.11
CA PRO A 78 11.54 4.52 -11.51
C PRO A 78 11.32 5.89 -12.18
N ARG A 79 12.28 6.32 -13.00
CA ARG A 79 12.24 7.61 -13.71
C ARG A 79 10.97 7.77 -14.56
N GLU A 80 10.56 6.71 -15.23
CA GLU A 80 9.37 6.66 -16.10
C GLU A 80 8.12 6.99 -15.30
N ARG A 81 8.06 6.54 -14.05
CA ARG A 81 6.96 6.80 -13.12
C ARG A 81 6.90 8.26 -12.66
N LEU A 82 8.04 8.91 -12.48
CA LEU A 82 8.09 10.33 -12.13
C LEU A 82 7.64 11.21 -13.31
N LEU A 83 7.96 10.79 -14.54
CA LEU A 83 7.59 11.50 -15.76
C LEU A 83 6.17 11.21 -16.22
N GLU A 84 5.54 10.13 -15.75
CA GLU A 84 4.13 9.84 -16.03
C GLU A 84 3.25 10.94 -15.43
N SER A 85 2.37 11.51 -16.26
CA SER A 85 1.43 12.51 -15.77
C SER A 85 0.45 11.89 -14.77
N ASP A 86 0.09 12.65 -13.73
CA ASP A 86 -0.90 12.18 -12.75
C ASP A 86 -2.24 11.83 -13.42
N GLN A 87 -2.59 12.51 -14.52
CA GLN A 87 -3.80 12.20 -15.30
C GLN A 87 -3.71 10.81 -15.96
N ALA A 88 -2.59 10.49 -16.63
CA ALA A 88 -2.40 9.19 -17.27
C ALA A 88 -2.45 8.05 -16.23
N ARG A 89 -1.82 8.26 -15.07
CA ARG A 89 -1.85 7.32 -13.97
C ARG A 89 -3.26 7.11 -13.41
N MET A 90 -4.02 8.20 -13.22
CA MET A 90 -5.40 8.11 -12.75
C MET A 90 -6.30 7.36 -13.73
N LEU A 91 -6.09 7.47 -15.03
CA LEU A 91 -6.84 6.72 -16.04
C LEU A 91 -6.55 5.20 -15.97
N ARG A 92 -5.29 4.81 -15.69
CA ARG A 92 -4.86 3.42 -15.57
C ARG A 92 -5.00 2.84 -14.16
N MET A 93 -5.48 3.61 -13.20
CA MET A 93 -5.48 3.24 -11.78
C MET A 93 -6.19 1.91 -11.50
N ALA A 94 -7.32 1.65 -12.15
CA ALA A 94 -8.07 0.40 -11.97
C ALA A 94 -7.22 -0.81 -12.34
N ASP A 95 -6.54 -0.77 -13.49
CA ASP A 95 -5.69 -1.85 -13.98
C ASP A 95 -4.48 -2.04 -13.07
N LEU A 96 -3.83 -0.95 -12.68
CA LEU A 96 -2.70 -0.99 -11.74
C LEU A 96 -3.07 -1.57 -10.37
N LEU A 97 -4.29 -1.31 -9.87
CA LEU A 97 -4.78 -1.91 -8.63
C LEU A 97 -5.10 -3.39 -8.82
N ARG A 98 -5.74 -3.79 -9.93
CA ARG A 98 -6.05 -5.20 -10.23
C ARG A 98 -4.80 -6.06 -10.39
N GLU A 99 -3.74 -5.51 -10.98
CA GLU A 99 -2.44 -6.17 -11.05
C GLU A 99 -1.85 -6.50 -9.67
N ARG A 100 -2.20 -5.72 -8.63
CA ARG A 100 -1.66 -5.85 -7.28
C ARG A 100 -2.57 -6.55 -6.30
N VAL A 101 -3.87 -6.48 -6.48
CA VAL A 101 -4.87 -7.03 -5.58
C VAL A 101 -5.57 -8.20 -6.26
N VAL A 102 -5.32 -9.40 -5.75
CA VAL A 102 -5.89 -10.63 -6.31
C VAL A 102 -7.33 -10.82 -5.84
N GLY A 103 -8.21 -11.25 -6.73
CA GLY A 103 -9.57 -11.73 -6.40
C GLY A 103 -10.61 -10.63 -6.14
N HIS A 104 -10.24 -9.33 -6.17
CA HIS A 104 -11.12 -8.22 -5.78
C HIS A 104 -11.20 -7.13 -6.85
N HIS A 105 -11.63 -7.48 -8.08
CA HIS A 105 -11.71 -6.54 -9.19
C HIS A 105 -12.72 -5.41 -8.94
N ASP A 106 -13.96 -5.71 -8.48
CA ASP A 106 -14.98 -4.70 -8.17
C ASP A 106 -14.53 -3.68 -7.12
N PRO A 107 -13.97 -4.07 -5.96
CA PRO A 107 -13.36 -3.13 -5.03
C PRO A 107 -12.28 -2.21 -5.66
N CYS A 108 -11.39 -2.76 -6.49
CA CYS A 108 -10.35 -1.99 -7.17
C CYS A 108 -10.94 -0.93 -8.12
N ASP A 109 -11.96 -1.31 -8.89
CA ASP A 109 -12.64 -0.41 -9.82
C ASP A 109 -13.33 0.75 -9.12
N ARG A 110 -14.03 0.46 -8.02
CA ARG A 110 -14.73 1.46 -7.21
C ARG A 110 -13.76 2.41 -6.54
N ILE A 111 -12.63 1.91 -5.98
CA ILE A 111 -11.56 2.76 -5.44
C ILE A 111 -11.04 3.70 -6.54
N ALA A 112 -10.70 3.15 -7.71
CA ALA A 112 -10.18 3.92 -8.82
C ALA A 112 -11.17 4.99 -9.32
N ALA A 113 -12.47 4.66 -9.36
CA ALA A 113 -13.52 5.60 -9.77
C ALA A 113 -13.64 6.80 -8.83
N VAL A 114 -13.64 6.57 -7.51
CA VAL A 114 -13.68 7.64 -6.51
C VAL A 114 -12.43 8.52 -6.61
N LEU A 115 -11.24 7.90 -6.66
CA LEU A 115 -9.99 8.65 -6.72
C LEU A 115 -9.87 9.47 -8.00
N ARG A 116 -10.30 8.94 -9.15
CA ARG A 116 -10.36 9.70 -10.42
C ARG A 116 -11.30 10.88 -10.33
N ARG A 117 -12.52 10.68 -9.83
CA ARG A 117 -13.52 11.75 -9.64
C ARG A 117 -12.96 12.88 -8.76
N ASN A 118 -12.33 12.49 -7.65
CA ASN A 118 -11.83 13.45 -6.67
C ASN A 118 -10.55 14.15 -7.14
N ALA A 119 -9.69 13.48 -7.89
CA ALA A 119 -8.50 14.08 -8.53
C ALA A 119 -8.88 15.09 -9.63
N ALA A 120 -10.03 14.90 -10.29
CA ALA A 120 -10.57 15.87 -11.26
C ALA A 120 -11.11 17.17 -10.63
N GLY A 121 -10.99 17.33 -9.30
CA GLY A 121 -11.43 18.54 -8.59
C GLY A 121 -12.93 18.58 -8.26
N LEU A 122 -13.67 17.49 -8.46
CA LEU A 122 -15.10 17.37 -8.20
C LEU A 122 -15.41 17.06 -6.72
N ARG A 123 -14.54 17.49 -5.81
CA ARG A 123 -14.69 17.33 -4.35
C ARG A 123 -14.49 18.66 -3.64
N GLY A 124 -15.07 18.80 -2.44
CA GLY A 124 -14.74 19.88 -1.51
C GLY A 124 -13.38 19.70 -0.83
N ARG A 125 -13.12 20.45 0.24
CA ARG A 125 -11.92 20.26 1.10
C ARG A 125 -12.05 19.00 1.94
N ARG A 126 -11.84 17.84 1.34
CA ARG A 126 -11.91 16.51 1.95
C ARG A 126 -10.69 15.68 1.52
N PRO A 127 -10.37 14.57 2.20
CA PRO A 127 -9.35 13.63 1.73
C PRO A 127 -9.54 13.17 0.29
N LEU A 128 -8.49 12.67 -0.36
CA LEU A 128 -8.53 12.15 -1.74
C LEU A 128 -9.54 11.03 -1.93
N GLY A 129 -9.80 10.27 -0.89
CA GLY A 129 -10.81 9.22 -0.84
C GLY A 129 -10.90 8.63 0.54
N THR A 130 -12.08 8.16 0.90
CA THR A 130 -12.38 7.53 2.17
C THR A 130 -13.08 6.20 1.93
N PHE A 131 -12.44 5.10 2.29
CA PHE A 131 -12.89 3.75 1.96
C PHE A 131 -13.03 2.91 3.22
N LEU A 132 -14.14 2.18 3.35
CA LEU A 132 -14.33 1.15 4.36
C LEU A 132 -14.24 -0.23 3.70
N LEU A 133 -13.25 -1.02 4.08
CA LEU A 133 -13.01 -2.36 3.57
C LEU A 133 -13.54 -3.37 4.57
N LEU A 134 -14.63 -4.05 4.21
CA LEU A 134 -15.28 -5.08 5.01
C LEU A 134 -14.92 -6.47 4.51
N GLY A 135 -14.83 -7.43 5.41
CA GLY A 135 -14.60 -8.83 5.04
C GLY A 135 -13.75 -9.58 6.05
N PRO A 136 -13.58 -10.89 5.88
CA PRO A 136 -12.83 -11.74 6.80
C PRO A 136 -11.35 -11.38 6.86
N THR A 137 -10.62 -12.01 7.76
CA THR A 137 -9.18 -11.79 7.89
C THR A 137 -8.42 -12.46 6.74
N GLY A 138 -7.28 -11.88 6.34
CA GLY A 138 -6.40 -12.52 5.35
C GLY A 138 -6.85 -12.41 3.89
N VAL A 139 -7.91 -11.67 3.57
CA VAL A 139 -8.43 -11.53 2.19
C VAL A 139 -7.78 -10.40 1.38
N GLY A 140 -6.83 -9.65 1.96
CA GLY A 140 -6.10 -8.62 1.21
C GLY A 140 -6.48 -7.18 1.50
N LYS A 141 -7.30 -6.86 2.52
CA LYS A 141 -7.69 -5.48 2.88
C LYS A 141 -6.47 -4.57 3.09
N THR A 142 -5.52 -4.98 3.91
CA THR A 142 -4.28 -4.23 4.16
C THR A 142 -3.38 -4.15 2.92
N GLU A 143 -3.32 -5.21 2.12
CA GLU A 143 -2.56 -5.20 0.85
C GLU A 143 -3.18 -4.23 -0.17
N THR A 144 -4.51 -4.08 -0.18
CA THR A 144 -5.18 -3.07 -0.99
C THR A 144 -4.78 -1.66 -0.58
N ALA A 145 -4.67 -1.37 0.72
CA ALA A 145 -4.18 -0.06 1.20
C ALA A 145 -2.74 0.21 0.74
N LYS A 146 -1.86 -0.80 0.81
CA LYS A 146 -0.48 -0.69 0.27
C LYS A 146 -0.46 -0.50 -1.24
N ALA A 147 -1.31 -1.23 -1.97
CA ALA A 147 -1.43 -1.07 -3.42
C ALA A 147 -1.87 0.36 -3.79
N VAL A 148 -2.83 0.93 -3.07
CA VAL A 148 -3.27 2.32 -3.24
C VAL A 148 -2.11 3.29 -2.94
N ALA A 149 -1.36 3.09 -1.85
CA ALA A 149 -0.20 3.91 -1.50
C ALA A 149 0.86 3.86 -2.61
N GLU A 150 1.17 2.68 -3.09
CA GLU A 150 2.16 2.49 -4.14
C GLU A 150 1.70 3.10 -5.47
N VAL A 151 0.45 2.88 -5.91
CA VAL A 151 -0.06 3.41 -7.17
C VAL A 151 -0.18 4.93 -7.14
N LEU A 152 -0.68 5.52 -6.04
CA LEU A 152 -0.85 6.99 -5.94
C LEU A 152 0.44 7.72 -5.62
N PHE A 153 1.19 7.22 -4.62
CA PHE A 153 2.27 7.97 -4.00
C PHE A 153 3.66 7.42 -4.30
N GLY A 154 3.74 6.31 -5.03
CA GLY A 154 5.01 5.81 -5.54
C GLY A 154 5.71 4.78 -4.67
N ALA A 155 5.26 4.58 -3.44
CA ALA A 155 5.88 3.66 -2.51
C ALA A 155 4.82 2.99 -1.62
N SER A 156 4.96 1.71 -1.38
CA SER A 156 4.03 0.96 -0.51
C SER A 156 4.13 1.38 0.96
N ASP A 157 5.27 1.97 1.37
CA ASP A 157 5.51 2.55 2.68
C ASP A 157 4.98 4.01 2.81
N ALA A 158 4.45 4.61 1.72
CA ALA A 158 3.72 5.87 1.80
C ALA A 158 2.37 5.70 2.52
N MET A 159 2.43 5.09 3.70
CA MET A 159 1.27 4.71 4.50
C MET A 159 1.58 4.82 5.99
N THR A 160 0.66 5.45 6.74
CA THR A 160 0.63 5.37 8.20
C THR A 160 -0.45 4.38 8.60
N ARG A 161 -0.06 3.31 9.30
CA ARG A 161 -0.98 2.32 9.85
C ARG A 161 -1.22 2.59 11.32
N LEU A 162 -2.49 2.63 11.70
CA LEU A 162 -2.95 2.76 13.07
C LEU A 162 -3.86 1.57 13.38
N ASP A 163 -3.45 0.74 14.33
CA ASP A 163 -4.28 -0.36 14.84
C ASP A 163 -5.25 0.20 15.88
N MET A 164 -6.54 0.20 15.57
CA MET A 164 -7.55 0.81 16.43
C MET A 164 -7.78 0.03 17.72
N SER A 165 -7.27 -1.19 17.85
CA SER A 165 -7.28 -1.90 19.14
C SER A 165 -6.41 -1.21 20.20
N GLU A 166 -5.38 -0.47 19.79
CA GLU A 166 -4.55 0.35 20.70
C GLU A 166 -5.24 1.65 21.14
N TYR A 167 -6.38 1.97 20.53
CA TYR A 167 -7.15 3.20 20.75
C TYR A 167 -8.55 2.93 21.29
N ALA A 168 -8.70 1.84 22.02
CA ALA A 168 -9.96 1.43 22.67
C ALA A 168 -10.32 2.26 23.92
N GLU A 169 -9.40 3.07 24.44
CA GLU A 169 -9.59 3.88 25.64
C GLU A 169 -9.80 5.37 25.31
N PRO A 170 -10.57 6.13 26.13
CA PRO A 170 -10.84 7.55 25.89
C PRO A 170 -9.57 8.41 25.77
N HIS A 171 -8.57 8.12 26.60
CA HIS A 171 -7.31 8.89 26.64
C HIS A 171 -6.41 8.67 25.40
N ALA A 172 -6.71 7.68 24.58
CA ALA A 172 -5.95 7.37 23.39
C ALA A 172 -6.00 8.48 22.31
N VAL A 173 -7.02 9.35 22.34
CA VAL A 173 -7.11 10.53 21.46
C VAL A 173 -5.85 11.40 21.58
N ALA A 174 -5.34 11.61 22.79
CA ALA A 174 -4.13 12.42 23.01
C ALA A 174 -2.88 11.83 22.35
N ARG A 175 -2.81 10.51 22.16
CA ARG A 175 -1.71 9.87 21.41
C ARG A 175 -1.77 10.19 19.90
N LEU A 176 -2.99 10.32 19.34
CA LEU A 176 -3.19 10.62 17.93
C LEU A 176 -2.97 12.08 17.59
N VAL A 177 -3.54 12.97 18.40
CA VAL A 177 -3.61 14.41 18.14
C VAL A 177 -2.52 15.19 18.90
N GLY A 178 -1.99 14.61 19.96
CA GLY A 178 -1.05 15.24 20.87
C GLY A 178 -1.73 15.72 22.16
N ALA A 179 -0.98 15.73 23.25
CA ALA A 179 -1.47 16.23 24.54
C ALA A 179 -1.58 17.77 24.57
N PRO A 180 -2.60 18.33 25.22
CA PRO A 180 -2.70 19.78 25.40
C PRO A 180 -1.51 20.35 26.19
N PRO A 181 -1.22 21.66 26.08
CA PRO A 181 -0.20 22.33 26.90
C PRO A 181 -0.41 22.06 28.40
N GLY A 182 0.69 21.73 29.10
CA GLY A 182 0.66 21.43 30.53
C GLY A 182 0.53 19.95 30.90
N TYR A 183 0.28 19.06 29.96
CA TYR A 183 0.27 17.61 30.17
C TYR A 183 1.59 16.94 29.78
N VAL A 184 1.90 15.82 30.42
CA VAL A 184 3.09 15.00 30.10
C VAL A 184 2.99 14.51 28.65
N GLY A 185 4.08 14.69 27.87
CA GLY A 185 4.11 14.29 26.46
C GLY A 185 3.68 15.38 25.47
N HIS A 186 3.32 16.59 25.92
CA HIS A 186 2.96 17.73 25.08
C HIS A 186 4.01 18.05 23.99
N GLU A 187 5.30 17.86 24.29
CA GLU A 187 6.38 18.15 23.33
C GLU A 187 6.50 17.14 22.18
N ALA A 188 6.02 15.93 22.35
CA ALA A 188 6.17 14.87 21.34
C ALA A 188 5.26 15.08 20.12
N GLY A 189 4.13 15.84 20.25
CA GLY A 189 3.11 15.96 19.22
C GLY A 189 2.27 14.67 19.08
N GLY A 190 1.21 14.70 18.26
CA GLY A 190 0.37 13.52 18.01
C GLY A 190 0.93 12.64 16.90
N LEU A 191 0.82 11.34 17.07
CA LEU A 191 1.34 10.36 16.11
C LEU A 191 0.77 10.59 14.70
N LEU A 192 -0.55 10.77 14.59
CA LEU A 192 -1.25 10.98 13.34
C LEU A 192 -0.90 12.35 12.74
N THR A 193 -0.99 13.41 13.53
CA THR A 193 -0.77 14.77 13.06
C THR A 193 0.68 15.00 12.62
N GLU A 194 1.66 14.45 13.34
CA GLU A 194 3.07 14.53 12.97
C GLU A 194 3.39 13.67 11.72
N SER A 195 2.74 12.50 11.56
CA SER A 195 2.95 11.67 10.37
C SER A 195 2.49 12.39 9.10
N VAL A 196 1.30 13.03 9.13
CA VAL A 196 0.75 13.76 7.97
C VAL A 196 1.54 15.04 7.72
N ARG A 197 1.98 15.73 8.76
CA ARG A 197 2.84 16.91 8.62
C ARG A 197 4.17 16.58 7.96
N LYS A 198 4.75 15.43 8.28
CA LYS A 198 6.00 14.94 7.67
C LYS A 198 5.77 14.46 6.24
N ARG A 199 4.72 13.68 6.00
CA ARG A 199 4.37 13.10 4.69
C ARG A 199 2.91 13.44 4.35
N PRO A 200 2.64 14.57 3.68
CA PRO A 200 1.26 14.97 3.35
C PRO A 200 0.58 14.05 2.33
N TYR A 201 1.36 13.38 1.47
CA TYR A 201 0.89 12.45 0.45
C TYR A 201 1.06 11.02 0.93
N GLN A 202 0.02 10.44 1.52
CA GLN A 202 0.06 9.09 2.05
C GLN A 202 -1.34 8.47 2.20
N VAL A 203 -1.37 7.16 2.39
CA VAL A 203 -2.54 6.44 2.86
C VAL A 203 -2.51 6.40 4.39
N ILE A 204 -3.64 6.68 5.02
CA ILE A 204 -3.85 6.47 6.45
C ILE A 204 -4.75 5.25 6.58
N LEU A 205 -4.18 4.17 7.11
CA LEU A 205 -4.88 2.93 7.36
C LEU A 205 -5.31 2.85 8.82
N LEU A 206 -6.62 2.86 9.06
CA LEU A 206 -7.26 2.62 10.35
C LEU A 206 -7.70 1.15 10.39
N ASP A 207 -6.88 0.31 11.00
CA ASP A 207 -7.12 -1.13 11.03
C ASP A 207 -8.04 -1.50 12.20
N GLU A 208 -9.05 -2.35 11.96
CA GLU A 208 -10.07 -2.79 12.92
C GLU A 208 -10.83 -1.61 13.57
N ILE A 209 -11.40 -0.75 12.73
CA ILE A 209 -12.05 0.52 13.14
C ILE A 209 -13.12 0.34 14.21
N GLU A 210 -13.79 -0.80 14.26
CA GLU A 210 -14.82 -1.15 15.26
C GLU A 210 -14.29 -1.22 16.70
N LYS A 211 -12.97 -1.30 16.88
CA LYS A 211 -12.34 -1.37 18.21
C LYS A 211 -12.01 0.00 18.80
N ALA A 212 -12.06 1.05 17.99
CA ALA A 212 -11.74 2.39 18.42
C ALA A 212 -12.77 2.93 19.43
N HIS A 213 -12.29 3.68 20.43
CA HIS A 213 -13.18 4.42 21.33
C HIS A 213 -13.97 5.49 20.57
N GLN A 214 -15.18 5.81 21.02
CA GLN A 214 -16.04 6.82 20.36
C GLN A 214 -15.38 8.19 20.24
N ASP A 215 -14.64 8.64 21.25
CA ASP A 215 -13.93 9.91 21.21
C ASP A 215 -12.87 9.96 20.09
N VAL A 216 -12.21 8.82 19.82
CA VAL A 216 -11.28 8.67 18.71
C VAL A 216 -12.01 8.82 17.38
N LEU A 217 -13.16 8.14 17.21
CA LEU A 217 -13.98 8.24 16.01
C LEU A 217 -14.50 9.66 15.78
N GLN A 218 -14.88 10.38 16.86
CA GLN A 218 -15.30 11.78 16.81
C GLN A 218 -14.16 12.71 16.35
N ALA A 219 -12.93 12.49 16.82
CA ALA A 219 -11.78 13.28 16.37
C ALA A 219 -11.56 13.14 14.84
N PHE A 220 -11.77 11.95 14.28
CA PHE A 220 -11.68 11.74 12.85
C PHE A 220 -12.76 12.45 12.02
N LEU A 221 -13.92 12.80 12.60
CA LEU A 221 -14.97 13.52 11.85
C LEU A 221 -14.46 14.82 11.21
N GLN A 222 -13.57 15.55 11.88
CA GLN A 222 -12.96 16.75 11.30
C GLN A 222 -12.14 16.44 10.04
N VAL A 223 -11.43 15.29 10.06
CA VAL A 223 -10.66 14.85 8.89
C VAL A 223 -11.58 14.48 7.73
N PHE A 224 -12.66 13.76 8.01
CA PHE A 224 -13.62 13.33 6.98
C PHE A 224 -14.38 14.49 6.35
N ASP A 225 -14.75 15.52 7.14
CA ASP A 225 -15.57 16.63 6.67
C ASP A 225 -14.77 17.77 6.05
N GLU A 226 -13.71 18.16 6.72
CA GLU A 226 -12.98 19.38 6.40
C GLU A 226 -11.56 19.11 5.88
N GLY A 227 -11.15 17.84 5.83
CA GLY A 227 -9.80 17.47 5.39
C GLY A 227 -8.70 18.07 6.27
N ARG A 228 -8.98 18.33 7.55
CA ARG A 228 -8.03 18.93 8.49
C ARG A 228 -8.20 18.39 9.89
N LEU A 229 -7.15 18.49 10.70
CA LEU A 229 -7.17 18.14 12.11
C LEU A 229 -6.28 19.12 12.87
N THR A 230 -6.79 19.68 13.98
CA THR A 230 -6.01 20.57 14.84
C THR A 230 -5.31 19.73 15.92
N ASP A 231 -3.99 19.86 16.03
CA ASP A 231 -3.20 19.15 17.03
C ASP A 231 -3.33 19.77 18.44
N GLY A 232 -2.83 19.05 19.44
CA GLY A 232 -2.85 19.52 20.85
C GLY A 232 -2.08 20.84 21.09
N ARG A 233 -1.30 21.30 20.10
CA ARG A 233 -0.59 22.60 20.13
C ARG A 233 -1.34 23.71 19.40
N GLY A 234 -2.54 23.46 18.90
CA GLY A 234 -3.33 24.40 18.13
C GLY A 234 -2.91 24.55 16.65
N ARG A 235 -2.02 23.69 16.13
CA ARG A 235 -1.60 23.73 14.74
C ARG A 235 -2.58 22.88 13.90
N THR A 236 -3.06 23.46 12.80
CA THR A 236 -3.93 22.74 11.86
C THR A 236 -3.08 21.98 10.84
N VAL A 237 -3.35 20.69 10.71
CA VAL A 237 -2.73 19.77 9.76
C VAL A 237 -3.70 19.49 8.63
N ASP A 238 -3.22 19.55 7.38
CA ASP A 238 -4.00 19.36 6.14
C ASP A 238 -3.95 17.89 5.70
N PHE A 239 -5.12 17.26 5.60
CA PHE A 239 -5.34 15.87 5.18
C PHE A 239 -5.90 15.76 3.75
N THR A 240 -6.04 16.87 3.03
CA THR A 240 -6.66 16.87 1.69
C THR A 240 -5.89 16.04 0.67
N ASN A 241 -4.62 15.79 0.88
CA ASN A 241 -3.77 14.96 0.03
C ASN A 241 -3.62 13.51 0.52
N THR A 242 -4.37 13.11 1.55
CA THR A 242 -4.35 11.74 2.08
C THR A 242 -5.50 10.91 1.54
N VAL A 243 -5.33 9.59 1.54
CA VAL A 243 -6.40 8.61 1.36
C VAL A 243 -6.65 7.92 2.69
N LEU A 244 -7.89 7.90 3.16
CA LEU A 244 -8.29 7.19 4.37
C LEU A 244 -8.81 5.80 4.00
N VAL A 245 -8.22 4.78 4.57
CA VAL A 245 -8.65 3.40 4.42
C VAL A 245 -8.97 2.84 5.80
N LEU A 246 -10.22 2.50 6.02
CA LEU A 246 -10.70 1.85 7.23
C LEU A 246 -10.86 0.36 6.93
N THR A 247 -10.40 -0.51 7.82
CA THR A 247 -10.69 -1.94 7.71
C THR A 247 -11.57 -2.39 8.84
N SER A 248 -12.39 -3.39 8.58
CA SER A 248 -13.21 -4.03 9.61
C SER A 248 -13.42 -5.51 9.30
N ASN A 249 -13.56 -6.29 10.36
CA ASN A 249 -13.91 -7.70 10.30
C ASN A 249 -15.39 -7.94 10.71
N LEU A 250 -16.18 -6.87 10.83
CA LEU A 250 -17.60 -6.96 11.15
C LEU A 250 -18.35 -7.78 10.11
N GLY A 251 -19.30 -8.58 10.58
CA GLY A 251 -20.05 -9.51 9.75
C GLY A 251 -19.32 -10.83 9.42
N ALA A 252 -18.02 -10.95 9.71
CA ALA A 252 -17.28 -12.17 9.41
C ALA A 252 -17.77 -13.39 10.18
N ARG A 253 -18.20 -13.21 11.45
CA ARG A 253 -18.75 -14.28 12.28
C ARG A 253 -20.13 -14.74 11.78
N GLU A 254 -20.99 -13.81 11.43
CA GLU A 254 -22.32 -14.04 10.89
C GLU A 254 -22.24 -14.74 9.52
N ILE A 255 -21.30 -14.32 8.69
CA ILE A 255 -21.01 -14.96 7.42
C ILE A 255 -20.50 -16.39 7.64
N GLY A 256 -19.56 -16.61 8.57
CA GLY A 256 -19.05 -17.92 8.93
C GLY A 256 -20.16 -18.84 9.49
N ALA A 257 -21.05 -18.32 10.34
CA ALA A 257 -22.20 -19.06 10.82
C ALA A 257 -23.16 -19.46 9.69
N ALA A 258 -23.47 -18.54 8.78
CA ALA A 258 -24.31 -18.80 7.61
C ALA A 258 -23.68 -19.81 6.63
N MET A 259 -22.35 -19.87 6.54
CA MET A 259 -21.63 -20.89 5.75
C MET A 259 -21.67 -22.28 6.41
N ASN A 260 -21.75 -22.34 7.74
CA ASN A 260 -21.73 -23.58 8.51
C ASN A 260 -23.14 -24.11 8.84
N GLU A 261 -24.21 -23.37 8.57
CA GLU A 261 -25.59 -23.86 8.69
C GLU A 261 -25.82 -24.98 7.69
N ARG A 262 -25.60 -26.21 8.14
CA ARG A 262 -26.07 -27.40 7.43
C ARG A 262 -27.62 -27.41 7.47
N PRO A 263 -28.30 -27.51 6.32
CA PRO A 263 -29.73 -27.68 6.34
C PRO A 263 -30.04 -28.97 7.12
N VAL A 264 -30.69 -28.82 8.26
CA VAL A 264 -31.26 -29.94 9.03
C VAL A 264 -32.49 -30.41 8.27
N GLY A 265 -32.30 -31.33 7.32
CA GLY A 265 -33.36 -31.92 6.55
C GLY A 265 -32.94 -33.30 6.04
N PHE A 266 -33.77 -34.33 6.31
CA PHE A 266 -33.64 -35.68 5.77
C PHE A 266 -33.88 -35.67 4.25
N GLY A 267 -32.90 -35.19 3.48
CA GLY A 267 -32.95 -35.21 2.02
C GLY A 267 -31.53 -35.12 1.48
N ARG A 268 -31.24 -35.91 0.45
CA ARG A 268 -29.97 -36.01 -0.26
C ARG A 268 -29.45 -34.62 -0.53
N ALA A 269 -28.35 -34.23 0.16
CA ALA A 269 -27.75 -32.93 0.06
C ALA A 269 -27.30 -32.71 -1.39
N VAL A 270 -28.07 -31.97 -2.15
CA VAL A 270 -27.57 -31.25 -3.32
C VAL A 270 -26.61 -30.22 -2.76
N ARG A 271 -25.34 -30.27 -3.14
CA ARG A 271 -24.35 -29.21 -2.89
C ARG A 271 -24.92 -27.94 -3.53
N THR A 272 -25.69 -27.20 -2.77
CA THR A 272 -26.16 -25.89 -3.17
C THR A 272 -24.95 -24.96 -3.20
N SER A 273 -24.84 -24.31 -4.33
CA SER A 273 -23.96 -23.20 -4.69
C SER A 273 -23.37 -22.44 -3.51
N ALA A 274 -22.11 -21.98 -3.67
CA ALA A 274 -21.44 -21.07 -2.75
C ALA A 274 -22.42 -20.00 -2.23
N PRO A 275 -22.38 -19.65 -0.93
CA PRO A 275 -23.33 -18.70 -0.36
C PRO A 275 -23.29 -17.42 -1.17
N ASP A 276 -24.48 -16.91 -1.48
CA ASP A 276 -24.71 -15.74 -2.33
C ASP A 276 -23.85 -14.57 -1.85
N ALA A 277 -22.87 -14.17 -2.66
CA ALA A 277 -21.92 -13.11 -2.33
C ALA A 277 -22.65 -11.79 -1.98
N ASP A 278 -23.82 -11.54 -2.59
CA ASP A 278 -24.63 -10.37 -2.30
C ASP A 278 -25.29 -10.45 -0.91
N LYS A 279 -25.69 -11.63 -0.48
CA LYS A 279 -26.17 -11.85 0.89
C LYS A 279 -25.10 -11.59 1.92
N MET A 280 -23.89 -12.12 1.72
CA MET A 280 -22.75 -11.91 2.63
C MET A 280 -22.36 -10.43 2.69
N LYS A 281 -22.31 -9.74 1.55
CA LYS A 281 -22.11 -8.30 1.48
C LYS A 281 -23.18 -7.54 2.27
N GLY A 282 -24.45 -7.90 2.11
CA GLY A 282 -25.56 -7.30 2.85
C GLY A 282 -25.40 -7.40 4.36
N VAL A 283 -25.03 -8.58 4.87
CA VAL A 283 -24.76 -8.82 6.29
C VAL A 283 -23.60 -7.97 6.81
N ALA A 284 -22.49 -7.97 6.10
CA ALA A 284 -21.30 -7.18 6.50
C ALA A 284 -21.60 -5.68 6.52
N VAL A 285 -22.30 -5.15 5.52
CA VAL A 285 -22.70 -3.74 5.44
C VAL A 285 -23.65 -3.37 6.56
N ALA A 286 -24.63 -4.22 6.88
CA ALA A 286 -25.56 -3.99 7.98
C ALA A 286 -24.85 -3.98 9.33
N ALA A 287 -23.93 -4.91 9.56
CA ALA A 287 -23.09 -4.96 10.77
C ALA A 287 -22.24 -3.71 10.93
N ALA A 288 -21.57 -3.27 9.86
CA ALA A 288 -20.75 -2.05 9.88
C ALA A 288 -21.59 -0.79 10.15
N ARG A 289 -22.78 -0.70 9.55
CA ARG A 289 -23.70 0.42 9.77
C ARG A 289 -24.25 0.49 11.19
N SER A 290 -24.41 -0.66 11.85
CA SER A 290 -24.85 -0.73 13.24
C SER A 290 -23.73 -0.42 14.24
N ALA A 291 -22.48 -0.76 13.91
CA ALA A 291 -21.35 -0.63 14.83
C ALA A 291 -20.67 0.76 14.76
N LEU A 292 -20.71 1.42 13.62
CA LEU A 292 -20.08 2.73 13.45
C LEU A 292 -21.07 3.88 13.70
N PRO A 293 -20.61 5.01 14.25
CA PRO A 293 -21.44 6.21 14.37
C PRO A 293 -22.02 6.61 13.01
N PRO A 294 -23.33 6.92 12.92
CA PRO A 294 -23.97 7.29 11.66
C PRO A 294 -23.29 8.47 10.96
N GLU A 295 -22.78 9.41 11.73
CA GLU A 295 -22.06 10.59 11.21
C GLU A 295 -20.79 10.18 10.47
N LEU A 296 -20.04 9.22 10.99
CA LEU A 296 -18.83 8.71 10.37
C LEU A 296 -19.16 7.85 9.14
N TYR A 297 -20.13 6.94 9.27
CA TYR A 297 -20.52 6.06 8.18
C TYR A 297 -20.98 6.82 6.93
N ASN A 298 -21.75 7.90 7.12
CA ASN A 298 -22.28 8.74 6.02
C ASN A 298 -21.19 9.57 5.31
N ARG A 299 -19.97 9.62 5.83
CA ARG A 299 -18.84 10.37 5.24
C ARG A 299 -17.85 9.47 4.49
N ILE A 300 -18.09 8.17 4.52
CA ILE A 300 -17.32 7.21 3.75
C ILE A 300 -17.75 7.28 2.29
N ASP A 301 -16.80 7.47 1.37
CA ASP A 301 -17.10 7.56 -0.08
C ASP A 301 -17.57 6.21 -0.61
N GLU A 302 -16.95 5.09 -0.17
CA GLU A 302 -17.30 3.75 -0.63
C GLU A 302 -17.12 2.70 0.47
N VAL A 303 -18.11 1.82 0.59
CA VAL A 303 -18.06 0.62 1.43
C VAL A 303 -17.86 -0.58 0.52
N LEU A 304 -16.73 -1.26 0.69
CA LEU A 304 -16.23 -2.30 -0.20
C LEU A 304 -16.18 -3.63 0.53
N PHE A 305 -16.78 -4.65 -0.06
CA PHE A 305 -16.79 -6.00 0.50
C PHE A 305 -15.72 -6.87 -0.15
N PHE A 306 -14.88 -7.48 0.67
CA PHE A 306 -13.84 -8.43 0.30
C PHE A 306 -14.33 -9.83 0.65
N ARG A 307 -14.55 -10.67 -0.38
CA ARG A 307 -14.98 -12.06 -0.23
C ARG A 307 -13.84 -12.94 0.28
N HIS A 308 -14.17 -14.15 0.72
CA HIS A 308 -13.16 -15.18 0.91
C HIS A 308 -12.42 -15.45 -0.39
N LEU A 309 -11.10 -15.68 -0.27
CA LEU A 309 -10.28 -16.10 -1.40
C LEU A 309 -10.50 -17.58 -1.67
N ASP A 310 -10.72 -17.93 -2.93
CA ASP A 310 -10.77 -19.31 -3.36
C ASP A 310 -9.35 -19.88 -3.60
N ARG A 311 -9.28 -21.16 -3.98
CA ARG A 311 -8.00 -21.85 -4.20
C ARG A 311 -7.18 -21.19 -5.32
N ASP A 312 -7.84 -20.74 -6.38
CA ASP A 312 -7.19 -20.09 -7.52
C ASP A 312 -6.66 -18.69 -7.15
N ASP A 313 -7.42 -17.94 -6.36
CA ASP A 313 -6.99 -16.67 -5.81
C ASP A 313 -5.72 -16.85 -4.95
N VAL A 314 -5.71 -17.84 -4.04
CA VAL A 314 -4.56 -18.09 -3.17
C VAL A 314 -3.36 -18.57 -3.98
N ARG A 315 -3.57 -19.35 -5.06
CA ARG A 315 -2.53 -19.72 -6.03
C ARG A 315 -1.91 -18.48 -6.70
N ALA A 316 -2.75 -17.53 -7.12
CA ALA A 316 -2.28 -16.28 -7.69
C ALA A 316 -1.52 -15.41 -6.67
N VAL A 317 -1.96 -15.42 -5.39
CA VAL A 317 -1.21 -14.78 -4.30
C VAL A 317 0.15 -15.43 -4.10
N ALA A 318 0.25 -16.77 -4.16
CA ALA A 318 1.51 -17.49 -4.05
C ALA A 318 2.50 -17.08 -5.15
N ARG A 319 2.05 -17.06 -6.43
CA ARG A 319 2.88 -16.59 -7.54
C ARG A 319 3.43 -15.19 -7.29
N ARG A 320 2.61 -14.31 -6.78
CA ARG A 320 3.01 -12.93 -6.50
C ARG A 320 4.04 -12.83 -5.37
N LEU A 321 3.86 -13.58 -4.29
CA LEU A 321 4.82 -13.62 -3.19
C LEU A 321 6.17 -14.16 -3.65
N LEU A 322 6.15 -15.24 -4.46
CA LEU A 322 7.35 -15.82 -5.04
C LEU A 322 8.03 -14.89 -6.06
N ALA A 323 7.27 -14.13 -6.85
CA ALA A 323 7.83 -13.09 -7.73
C ALA A 323 8.52 -11.97 -6.93
N GLY A 324 7.99 -11.60 -5.77
CA GLY A 324 8.66 -10.67 -4.85
C GLY A 324 9.98 -11.24 -4.31
N LEU A 325 9.99 -12.52 -3.95
CA LEU A 325 11.21 -13.23 -3.54
C LEU A 325 12.22 -13.29 -4.68
N ALA A 326 11.78 -13.59 -5.92
CA ALA A 326 12.65 -13.59 -7.10
C ALA A 326 13.33 -12.23 -7.32
N THR A 327 12.61 -11.12 -7.12
CA THR A 327 13.19 -9.78 -7.21
C THR A 327 14.26 -9.55 -6.14
N SER A 328 14.03 -10.02 -4.91
CA SER A 328 15.02 -9.92 -3.83
C SER A 328 16.27 -10.76 -4.10
N LEU A 329 16.12 -11.96 -4.65
CA LEU A 329 17.24 -12.82 -5.02
C LEU A 329 18.03 -12.29 -6.22
N SER A 330 17.34 -11.68 -7.19
CA SER A 330 17.98 -11.03 -8.34
C SER A 330 18.95 -9.92 -7.94
N SER A 331 18.67 -9.20 -6.84
CA SER A 331 19.60 -8.19 -6.32
C SER A 331 20.92 -8.79 -5.77
N ARG A 332 20.94 -10.10 -5.54
CA ARG A 332 22.11 -10.89 -5.15
C ARG A 332 22.72 -11.69 -6.32
N GLY A 333 22.24 -11.46 -7.55
CA GLY A 333 22.68 -12.19 -8.74
C GLY A 333 22.14 -13.62 -8.83
N ILE A 334 21.18 -14.02 -8.00
CA ILE A 334 20.57 -15.36 -8.00
C ILE A 334 19.22 -15.28 -8.73
N ARG A 335 18.98 -16.19 -9.68
CA ARG A 335 17.70 -16.32 -10.36
C ARG A 335 16.81 -17.33 -9.65
N LEU A 336 15.52 -17.05 -9.53
CA LEU A 336 14.52 -17.96 -8.97
C LEU A 336 13.59 -18.44 -10.10
N ASP A 337 13.56 -19.74 -10.33
CA ASP A 337 12.61 -20.40 -11.23
C ASP A 337 11.64 -21.26 -10.40
N VAL A 338 10.33 -21.08 -10.62
CA VAL A 338 9.28 -21.74 -9.87
C VAL A 338 8.37 -22.52 -10.80
N GLU A 339 8.26 -23.81 -10.59
CA GLU A 339 7.35 -24.68 -11.34
C GLU A 339 5.89 -24.56 -10.83
N GLU A 340 4.94 -24.85 -11.72
CA GLU A 340 3.51 -24.90 -11.33
C GLU A 340 3.24 -25.99 -10.29
N SER A 341 3.96 -27.10 -10.32
CA SER A 341 3.94 -28.18 -9.33
C SER A 341 4.20 -27.68 -7.91
N ALA A 342 5.12 -26.72 -7.75
CA ALA A 342 5.41 -26.10 -6.46
C ALA A 342 4.22 -25.33 -5.89
N LEU A 343 3.44 -24.66 -6.73
CA LEU A 343 2.26 -23.92 -6.27
C LEU A 343 1.18 -24.87 -5.73
N ASP A 344 1.00 -26.03 -6.38
CA ASP A 344 0.06 -27.04 -5.91
C ASP A 344 0.53 -27.67 -4.59
N ALA A 345 1.80 -28.00 -4.48
CA ALA A 345 2.38 -28.52 -3.23
C ALA A 345 2.27 -27.50 -2.08
N LEU A 346 2.51 -26.21 -2.33
CA LEU A 346 2.32 -25.15 -1.32
C LEU A 346 0.87 -25.06 -0.82
N LEU A 347 -0.12 -25.19 -1.72
CA LEU A 347 -1.54 -25.20 -1.35
C LEU A 347 -1.88 -26.41 -0.47
N GLU A 348 -1.35 -27.58 -0.78
CA GLU A 348 -1.59 -28.84 -0.08
C GLU A 348 -0.89 -28.92 1.28
N GLN A 349 0.30 -28.34 1.39
CA GLN A 349 1.10 -28.30 2.63
C GLN A 349 0.69 -27.20 3.61
N GLY A 350 -0.58 -26.79 3.58
CA GLY A 350 -1.19 -25.85 4.51
C GLY A 350 -1.11 -24.39 4.06
N GLY A 351 -0.82 -24.13 2.78
CA GLY A 351 -0.87 -22.81 2.18
C GLY A 351 -2.29 -22.28 1.95
N TYR A 352 -3.30 -23.16 1.97
CA TYR A 352 -4.70 -22.78 1.77
C TYR A 352 -5.56 -23.14 2.96
N ASP A 353 -6.29 -22.16 3.47
CA ASP A 353 -7.33 -22.30 4.47
C ASP A 353 -8.46 -21.32 4.12
N PRO A 354 -9.68 -21.82 3.87
CA PRO A 354 -10.81 -20.98 3.49
C PRO A 354 -11.16 -19.88 4.51
N GLU A 355 -10.92 -20.11 5.81
CA GLU A 355 -11.24 -19.16 6.88
C GLU A 355 -10.15 -18.11 7.09
N LEU A 356 -8.89 -18.46 6.83
CA LEU A 356 -7.73 -17.62 7.09
C LEU A 356 -7.21 -16.88 5.85
N GLY A 357 -7.78 -17.15 4.67
CA GLY A 357 -7.42 -16.52 3.40
C GLY A 357 -5.97 -16.80 2.97
N ALA A 358 -5.22 -15.76 2.63
CA ALA A 358 -3.84 -15.89 2.15
C ALA A 358 -2.77 -15.91 3.27
N ARG A 359 -3.14 -15.75 4.54
CA ARG A 359 -2.16 -15.76 5.66
C ARG A 359 -1.40 -17.09 5.79
N PRO A 360 -2.05 -18.27 5.66
CA PRO A 360 -1.35 -19.55 5.69
C PRO A 360 -0.33 -19.67 4.56
N MET A 361 -0.64 -19.21 3.35
CA MET A 361 0.27 -19.26 2.19
C MET A 361 1.59 -18.53 2.45
N ARG A 362 1.52 -17.33 3.01
CA ARG A 362 2.74 -16.59 3.36
C ARG A 362 3.63 -17.37 4.35
N ARG A 363 3.02 -17.99 5.35
CA ARG A 363 3.75 -18.83 6.33
C ARG A 363 4.31 -20.09 5.69
N ALA A 364 3.59 -20.71 4.76
CA ALA A 364 4.06 -21.86 4.02
C ALA A 364 5.30 -21.51 3.17
N ILE A 365 5.26 -20.39 2.44
CA ILE A 365 6.40 -19.92 1.64
C ILE A 365 7.63 -19.65 2.53
N VAL A 366 7.47 -18.96 3.65
CA VAL A 366 8.59 -18.72 4.58
C VAL A 366 9.22 -20.03 5.04
N ARG A 367 8.40 -20.99 5.43
CA ARG A 367 8.89 -22.27 5.98
C ARG A 367 9.46 -23.20 4.91
N LEU A 368 8.80 -23.32 3.76
CA LEU A 368 9.08 -24.36 2.77
C LEU A 368 9.99 -23.86 1.63
N VAL A 369 10.13 -22.55 1.46
CA VAL A 369 10.92 -21.96 0.38
C VAL A 369 12.00 -21.03 0.92
N GLU A 370 11.63 -19.99 1.69
CA GLU A 370 12.61 -18.98 2.12
C GLU A 370 13.66 -19.55 3.09
N ALA A 371 13.25 -20.41 4.03
CA ALA A 371 14.17 -21.00 4.99
C ALA A 371 15.18 -21.95 4.32
N PRO A 372 14.80 -22.92 3.45
CA PRO A 372 15.75 -23.73 2.71
C PRO A 372 16.69 -22.91 1.82
N LEU A 373 16.17 -21.90 1.09
CA LEU A 373 17.01 -21.01 0.28
C LEU A 373 18.04 -20.27 1.13
N ALA A 374 17.63 -19.77 2.29
CA ALA A 374 18.56 -19.09 3.20
C ALA A 374 19.66 -20.02 3.68
N ASP A 375 19.35 -21.28 4.03
CA ASP A 375 20.33 -22.28 4.42
C ASP A 375 21.31 -22.61 3.30
N MET A 376 20.83 -22.76 2.04
CA MET A 376 21.69 -23.02 0.87
C MET A 376 22.63 -21.84 0.60
N ILE A 377 22.14 -20.60 0.68
CA ILE A 377 22.98 -19.40 0.53
C ILE A 377 24.05 -19.34 1.62
N LEU A 378 23.69 -19.60 2.88
CA LEU A 378 24.63 -19.55 3.99
C LEU A 378 25.69 -20.66 3.94
N ARG A 379 25.38 -21.82 3.35
CA ARG A 379 26.33 -22.91 3.12
C ARG A 379 27.18 -22.76 1.88
N GLY A 380 26.92 -21.75 1.03
CA GLY A 380 27.59 -21.58 -0.25
C GLY A 380 27.18 -22.62 -1.30
N GLU A 381 26.01 -23.24 -1.13
CA GLU A 381 25.40 -24.15 -2.10
C GLU A 381 24.64 -23.42 -3.21
N LEU A 382 24.36 -22.13 -2.99
CA LEU A 382 23.68 -21.23 -3.93
C LEU A 382 24.43 -19.89 -3.94
N GLU A 383 25.11 -19.59 -5.03
CA GLU A 383 25.98 -18.42 -5.21
C GLU A 383 25.49 -17.48 -6.31
N GLU A 384 26.15 -16.34 -6.48
CA GLU A 384 25.89 -15.39 -7.55
C GLU A 384 26.07 -16.04 -8.93
N GLY A 385 25.06 -15.93 -9.78
CA GLY A 385 25.01 -16.55 -11.11
C GLY A 385 24.22 -17.86 -11.17
N ASP A 386 23.90 -18.46 -10.01
CA ASP A 386 23.14 -19.71 -9.96
C ASP A 386 21.62 -19.49 -10.11
N VAL A 387 20.92 -20.59 -10.36
CA VAL A 387 19.47 -20.67 -10.46
C VAL A 387 18.93 -21.50 -9.30
N ALA A 388 18.10 -20.92 -8.46
CA ALA A 388 17.30 -21.66 -7.50
C ALA A 388 16.03 -22.16 -8.21
N MET A 389 15.85 -23.48 -8.23
CA MET A 389 14.65 -24.13 -8.80
C MET A 389 13.75 -24.58 -7.66
N ILE A 390 12.45 -24.24 -7.75
CA ILE A 390 11.43 -24.71 -6.81
C ILE A 390 10.46 -25.59 -7.56
N SER A 391 10.35 -26.86 -7.17
CA SER A 391 9.43 -27.83 -7.71
C SER A 391 8.57 -28.48 -6.63
N GLY A 392 7.51 -29.17 -7.05
CA GLY A 392 6.68 -30.01 -6.18
C GLY A 392 6.82 -31.47 -6.59
N GLU A 393 7.45 -32.30 -5.75
CA GLU A 393 7.61 -33.73 -5.97
C GLU A 393 6.83 -34.52 -4.92
N ALA A 394 5.96 -35.41 -5.37
CA ALA A 394 5.11 -36.22 -4.51
C ALA A 394 4.31 -35.43 -3.45
N GLY A 395 3.97 -34.16 -3.75
CA GLY A 395 3.25 -33.26 -2.84
C GLY A 395 4.17 -32.52 -1.85
N GLU A 396 5.48 -32.72 -1.91
CA GLU A 396 6.48 -31.99 -1.11
C GLU A 396 7.17 -30.90 -1.94
N ILE A 397 7.60 -29.81 -1.27
CA ILE A 397 8.39 -28.76 -1.90
C ILE A 397 9.86 -29.19 -1.91
N VAL A 398 10.44 -29.16 -3.10
CA VAL A 398 11.86 -29.38 -3.33
C VAL A 398 12.50 -28.07 -3.79
N VAL A 399 13.62 -27.72 -3.19
CA VAL A 399 14.42 -26.53 -3.52
C VAL A 399 15.81 -26.98 -3.93
N ASP A 400 16.17 -26.76 -5.18
CA ASP A 400 17.44 -27.17 -5.76
C ASP A 400 18.26 -26.00 -6.28
N ALA A 401 19.59 -26.12 -6.20
CA ALA A 401 20.51 -25.19 -6.86
C ALA A 401 20.98 -25.78 -8.19
N VAL A 402 20.82 -25.02 -9.26
CA VAL A 402 21.36 -25.37 -10.59
C VAL A 402 22.47 -24.38 -10.92
N SER A 403 23.72 -24.86 -10.90
CA SER A 403 24.87 -24.02 -11.27
C SER A 403 24.80 -23.62 -12.75
N SER A 404 25.09 -22.38 -13.06
CA SER A 404 25.08 -21.83 -14.42
C SER A 404 26.09 -22.52 -15.37
N GLY A 405 27.05 -23.28 -14.81
CA GLY A 405 28.03 -24.09 -15.57
C GLY A 405 27.53 -25.45 -16.03
N SER A 406 26.34 -25.93 -15.63
CA SER A 406 25.85 -27.30 -15.89
C SER A 406 24.98 -27.47 -17.15
N ARG A 407 24.83 -26.46 -17.98
CA ARG A 407 24.07 -26.53 -19.26
C ARG A 407 24.92 -26.73 -20.52
N VAL A 408 26.06 -27.44 -20.37
CA VAL A 408 26.82 -27.93 -21.53
C VAL A 408 27.12 -29.40 -21.32
N ALA A 409 26.17 -30.27 -21.59
CA ALA A 409 26.39 -31.65 -21.97
C ALA A 409 25.18 -32.15 -22.79
#